data_d8b9bc526903671f60cc23fec19810ce
#
_entry.id   d8b9bc526903671f60cc23fec19810ce
#
_cell.length_a   1.000
_cell.length_b   1.000
_cell.length_c   1.000
_cell.angle_alpha   90.00
_cell.angle_beta   90.00
_cell.angle_gamma   90.00
#
_symmetry.space_group_name_H-M   'P 1'
#
loop_
_entity.id
_entity.type
_entity.pdbx_description
1 polymer ?
#
loop_
_entity_poly.entity_id
_entity_poly.type
_entity_poly.pdbx_seq_one_letter_code
_entity_poly.pdbx_strand_id
1 'polypeptide(L)'
;ENMPLVWSIVRRFSNRGYEPEDLFQIGSIGLLKAIDRFDTAYEVKFSTYAVPLIIGEIRRYLRDDGMLKVSRSLKETAWKVRKAEADWQNTVGREPTLEELSEKTGIRKEEIVQSLAANTEVDSLYRSIPGNQGKEITLGEQICDRHNEIEERTDHLFLEQLLDTL
;
A
#
# COMPACT_ATOMS: atom_id res chain seq x y z
N GLU A 1 -23.48 6.85 -23.30
CA GLU A 1 -22.58 7.02 -24.48
C GLU A 1 -21.10 7.17 -24.09
N ASN A 2 -20.76 7.76 -22.93
CA ASN A 2 -19.38 8.02 -22.50
C ASN A 2 -18.71 6.89 -21.68
N MET A 3 -19.35 5.75 -21.49
CA MET A 3 -18.79 4.59 -20.77
C MET A 3 -17.49 4.03 -21.37
N PRO A 4 -17.31 3.98 -22.71
CA PRO A 4 -16.04 3.55 -23.31
C PRO A 4 -14.85 4.44 -22.91
N LEU A 5 -15.08 5.72 -22.59
CA LEU A 5 -14.04 6.63 -22.10
C LEU A 5 -13.52 6.15 -20.72
N VAL A 6 -14.43 5.76 -19.82
CA VAL A 6 -14.05 5.22 -18.49
C VAL A 6 -13.20 3.97 -18.66
N TRP A 7 -13.63 3.00 -19.50
CA TRP A 7 -12.88 1.77 -19.78
C TRP A 7 -11.48 2.03 -20.34
N SER A 8 -11.34 3.01 -21.22
CA SER A 8 -10.03 3.39 -21.78
C SER A 8 -9.05 3.87 -20.71
N ILE A 9 -9.59 4.53 -19.68
CA ILE A 9 -8.80 5.03 -18.54
C ILE A 9 -8.49 3.89 -17.57
N VAL A 10 -9.46 3.03 -17.24
CA VAL A 10 -9.30 1.89 -16.33
C VAL A 10 -8.18 0.96 -16.78
N ARG A 11 -8.08 0.68 -18.08
CA ARG A 11 -7.00 -0.14 -18.66
C ARG A 11 -5.58 0.33 -18.28
N ARG A 12 -5.38 1.62 -18.00
CA ARG A 12 -4.08 2.16 -17.55
C ARG A 12 -3.76 1.81 -16.08
N PHE A 13 -4.74 1.31 -15.33
CA PHE A 13 -4.61 0.97 -13.91
C PHE A 13 -4.71 -0.54 -13.66
N SER A 14 -4.92 -1.38 -14.69
CA SER A 14 -5.17 -2.83 -14.55
C SER A 14 -4.06 -3.65 -13.89
N ASN A 15 -2.81 -3.12 -13.80
CA ASN A 15 -1.67 -3.88 -13.24
C ASN A 15 -1.40 -3.53 -11.76
N ARG A 16 -2.43 -3.11 -11.00
CA ARG A 16 -2.26 -2.64 -9.62
C ARG A 16 -2.94 -3.53 -8.56
N GLY A 17 -3.32 -4.76 -8.91
CA GLY A 17 -3.94 -5.71 -7.98
C GLY A 17 -5.41 -5.45 -7.66
N TYR A 18 -6.08 -4.57 -8.40
CA TYR A 18 -7.50 -4.25 -8.25
C TYR A 18 -8.30 -4.82 -9.41
N GLU A 19 -9.54 -5.23 -9.14
CA GLU A 19 -10.43 -5.69 -10.19
C GLU A 19 -10.82 -4.54 -11.14
N PRO A 20 -10.76 -4.75 -12.47
CA PRO A 20 -11.10 -3.70 -13.44
C PRO A 20 -12.53 -3.19 -13.29
N GLU A 21 -13.45 -4.04 -12.86
CA GLU A 21 -14.85 -3.71 -12.62
C GLU A 21 -15.02 -2.70 -11.49
N ASP A 22 -14.29 -2.86 -10.38
CA ASP A 22 -14.30 -1.92 -9.26
C ASP A 22 -13.76 -0.57 -9.69
N LEU A 23 -12.64 -0.55 -10.38
CA LEU A 23 -12.06 0.68 -10.93
C LEU A 23 -13.00 1.36 -11.93
N PHE A 24 -13.77 0.57 -12.69
CA PHE A 24 -14.78 1.09 -13.59
C PHE A 24 -15.93 1.76 -12.85
N GLN A 25 -16.41 1.18 -11.75
CA GLN A 25 -17.45 1.79 -10.91
C GLN A 25 -16.97 3.13 -10.33
N ILE A 26 -15.76 3.16 -9.79
CA ILE A 26 -15.16 4.39 -9.27
C ILE A 26 -14.94 5.42 -10.38
N GLY A 27 -14.46 5.00 -11.53
CA GLY A 27 -14.32 5.86 -12.71
C GLY A 27 -15.66 6.42 -13.20
N SER A 28 -16.74 5.63 -13.11
CA SER A 28 -18.10 6.06 -13.45
C SER A 28 -18.62 7.13 -12.50
N ILE A 29 -18.28 7.07 -11.20
CA ILE A 29 -18.57 8.16 -10.26
C ILE A 29 -17.86 9.45 -10.69
N GLY A 30 -16.58 9.35 -11.11
CA GLY A 30 -15.82 10.47 -11.64
C GLY A 30 -16.47 11.08 -12.90
N LEU A 31 -17.00 10.23 -13.80
CA LEU A 31 -17.73 10.66 -14.98
C LEU A 31 -19.04 11.39 -14.62
N LEU A 32 -19.81 10.87 -13.65
CA LEU A 32 -21.03 11.52 -13.16
C LEU A 32 -20.73 12.91 -12.62
N LYS A 33 -19.71 13.04 -11.76
CA LYS A 33 -19.26 14.35 -11.25
C LYS A 33 -18.83 15.30 -12.38
N ALA A 34 -18.25 14.77 -13.46
CA ALA A 34 -17.89 15.56 -14.61
C ALA A 34 -19.13 16.07 -15.36
N ILE A 35 -20.17 15.25 -15.51
CA ILE A 35 -21.42 15.64 -16.17
C ILE A 35 -22.13 16.74 -15.38
N ASP A 36 -22.23 16.58 -14.06
CA ASP A 36 -22.92 17.53 -13.18
C ASP A 36 -22.25 18.91 -13.13
N ARG A 37 -20.94 18.97 -13.34
CA ARG A 37 -20.15 20.20 -13.19
C ARG A 37 -19.66 20.79 -14.51
N PHE A 38 -19.95 20.13 -15.63
CA PHE A 38 -19.51 20.60 -16.93
C PHE A 38 -20.33 21.81 -17.37
N ASP A 39 -19.65 22.92 -17.59
CA ASP A 39 -20.25 24.12 -18.12
C ASP A 39 -20.02 24.18 -19.64
N THR A 40 -21.12 24.21 -20.41
CA THR A 40 -21.12 24.30 -21.88
C THR A 40 -20.73 25.68 -22.39
N ALA A 41 -20.64 26.69 -21.53
CA ALA A 41 -20.19 28.03 -21.90
C ALA A 41 -18.69 28.07 -22.30
N TYR A 42 -17.90 27.08 -21.86
CA TYR A 42 -16.50 26.97 -22.23
C TYR A 42 -16.36 26.20 -23.55
N GLU A 43 -15.58 26.70 -24.49
CA GLU A 43 -15.25 26.03 -25.75
C GLU A 43 -14.26 24.90 -25.63
N VAL A 44 -14.49 23.96 -24.69
CA VAL A 44 -13.65 22.78 -24.47
C VAL A 44 -14.45 21.51 -24.68
N LYS A 45 -13.79 20.46 -25.20
CA LYS A 45 -14.44 19.15 -25.35
C LYS A 45 -14.71 18.55 -23.98
N PHE A 46 -15.89 17.96 -23.78
CA PHE A 46 -16.26 17.28 -22.54
C PHE A 46 -15.20 16.27 -22.09
N SER A 47 -14.61 15.49 -23.01
CA SER A 47 -13.56 14.52 -22.68
C SER A 47 -12.33 15.17 -22.04
N THR A 48 -11.95 16.37 -22.44
CA THR A 48 -10.81 17.10 -21.87
C THR A 48 -11.05 17.45 -20.40
N TYR A 49 -12.30 17.73 -20.04
CA TYR A 49 -12.70 18.02 -18.66
C TYR A 49 -12.93 16.72 -17.84
N ALA A 50 -13.56 15.70 -18.43
CA ALA A 50 -13.94 14.48 -17.74
C ALA A 50 -12.75 13.58 -17.41
N VAL A 51 -11.75 13.44 -18.30
CA VAL A 51 -10.61 12.56 -18.12
C VAL A 51 -9.82 12.84 -16.81
N PRO A 52 -9.43 14.09 -16.50
CA PRO A 52 -8.77 14.39 -15.24
C PRO A 52 -9.60 14.04 -13.99
N LEU A 53 -10.92 14.25 -14.05
CA LEU A 53 -11.83 13.94 -12.94
C LEU A 53 -11.95 12.44 -12.70
N ILE A 54 -12.10 11.64 -13.77
CA ILE A 54 -12.15 10.19 -13.70
C ILE A 54 -10.83 9.65 -13.11
N ILE A 55 -9.69 10.10 -13.63
CA ILE A 55 -8.36 9.73 -13.13
C ILE A 55 -8.20 10.14 -11.66
N GLY A 56 -8.71 11.31 -11.29
CA GLY A 56 -8.66 11.84 -9.92
C GLY A 56 -9.40 10.94 -8.93
N GLU A 57 -10.62 10.50 -9.27
CA GLU A 57 -11.40 9.58 -8.42
C GLU A 57 -10.74 8.20 -8.30
N ILE A 58 -10.26 7.62 -9.40
CA ILE A 58 -9.54 6.33 -9.37
C ILE A 58 -8.28 6.44 -8.50
N ARG A 59 -7.46 7.49 -8.67
CA ARG A 59 -6.27 7.70 -7.84
C ARG A 59 -6.59 7.90 -6.37
N ARG A 60 -7.70 8.60 -6.08
CA ARG A 60 -8.17 8.78 -4.70
C ARG A 60 -8.54 7.44 -4.08
N TYR A 61 -9.33 6.63 -4.78
CA TYR A 61 -9.71 5.28 -4.34
C TYR A 61 -8.47 4.43 -4.07
N LEU A 62 -7.56 4.28 -5.04
CA LEU A 62 -6.32 3.50 -4.89
C LEU A 62 -5.44 3.97 -3.71
N ARG A 63 -5.48 5.24 -3.38
CA ARG A 63 -4.75 5.78 -2.24
C ARG A 63 -5.42 5.44 -0.91
N ASP A 64 -6.75 5.51 -0.86
CA ASP A 64 -7.53 5.43 0.37
C ASP A 64 -7.90 3.96 0.70
N ASP A 65 -7.90 3.06 -0.28
CA ASP A 65 -8.23 1.63 -0.19
C ASP A 65 -7.01 0.78 0.18
N GLY A 66 -6.43 1.02 1.33
CA GLY A 66 -5.35 0.20 1.88
C GLY A 66 -5.80 -0.51 3.15
N MET A 67 -5.39 -1.78 3.37
CA MET A 67 -5.67 -2.52 4.62
C MET A 67 -5.18 -1.74 5.86
N LEU A 68 -4.05 -1.06 5.74
CA LEU A 68 -3.53 -0.17 6.77
C LEU A 68 -3.77 1.29 6.40
N LYS A 69 -4.33 2.03 7.35
CA LYS A 69 -4.58 3.46 7.17
C LYS A 69 -3.30 4.25 7.42
N VAL A 70 -2.61 4.61 6.34
CA VAL A 70 -1.40 5.43 6.38
C VAL A 70 -1.75 6.89 6.08
N SER A 71 -1.13 7.83 6.80
CA SER A 71 -1.35 9.26 6.58
C SER A 71 -0.96 9.68 5.16
N ARG A 72 -1.67 10.69 4.65
CA ARG A 72 -1.44 11.20 3.29
C ARG A 72 -0.01 11.72 3.12
N SER A 73 0.52 12.42 4.11
CA SER A 73 1.87 12.96 4.09
C SER A 73 2.92 11.86 3.94
N LEU A 74 2.80 10.74 4.70
CA LEU A 74 3.71 9.61 4.59
C LEU A 74 3.64 8.93 3.22
N LYS A 75 2.43 8.76 2.64
CA LYS A 75 2.28 8.22 1.29
C LYS A 75 2.90 9.13 0.22
N GLU A 76 2.76 10.44 0.35
CA GLU A 76 3.37 11.42 -0.55
C GLU A 76 4.89 11.42 -0.43
N THR A 77 5.42 11.33 0.80
CA THR A 77 6.86 11.20 1.06
C THR A 77 7.41 9.91 0.46
N ALA A 78 6.76 8.76 0.71
CA ALA A 78 7.17 7.48 0.14
C ALA A 78 7.18 7.50 -1.39
N TRP A 79 6.20 8.15 -2.01
CA TRP A 79 6.16 8.30 -3.46
C TRP A 79 7.34 9.13 -4.00
N LYS A 80 7.68 10.25 -3.33
CA LYS A 80 8.83 11.09 -3.70
C LYS A 80 10.15 10.31 -3.58
N VAL A 81 10.30 9.55 -2.49
CA VAL A 81 11.49 8.73 -2.24
C VAL A 81 11.63 7.64 -3.30
N ARG A 82 10.58 6.86 -3.58
CA ARG A 82 10.61 5.82 -4.63
C ARG A 82 10.90 6.38 -6.03
N LYS A 83 10.37 7.56 -6.33
CA LYS A 83 10.68 8.22 -7.59
C LYS A 83 12.16 8.62 -7.67
N ALA A 84 12.70 9.21 -6.59
CA ALA A 84 14.11 9.58 -6.52
C ALA A 84 15.04 8.35 -6.61
N GLU A 85 14.64 7.24 -5.98
CA GLU A 85 15.33 5.94 -6.05
C GLU A 85 15.37 5.39 -7.49
N ALA A 86 14.21 5.34 -8.17
CA ALA A 86 14.13 4.90 -9.56
C ALA A 86 14.95 5.80 -10.49
N ASP A 87 14.90 7.12 -10.32
CA ASP A 87 15.69 8.08 -11.08
C ASP A 87 17.21 7.90 -10.82
N TRP A 88 17.59 7.54 -9.58
CA TRP A 88 18.98 7.26 -9.23
C TRP A 88 19.47 5.97 -9.87
N GLN A 89 18.68 4.91 -9.77
CA GLN A 89 19.01 3.61 -10.35
C GLN A 89 19.19 3.71 -11.88
N ASN A 90 18.35 4.49 -12.56
CA ASN A 90 18.48 4.73 -14.00
C ASN A 90 19.72 5.54 -14.37
N THR A 91 20.22 6.42 -13.47
CA THR A 91 21.34 7.31 -13.77
C THR A 91 22.67 6.73 -13.34
N VAL A 92 22.73 6.08 -12.18
CA VAL A 92 23.97 5.61 -11.54
C VAL A 92 24.13 4.08 -11.66
N GLY A 93 23.01 3.35 -11.90
CA GLY A 93 23.03 1.89 -12.08
C GLY A 93 23.14 1.09 -10.76
N ARG A 94 23.05 1.75 -9.58
CA ARG A 94 23.04 1.11 -8.27
C ARG A 94 21.94 1.69 -7.38
N GLU A 95 21.59 0.98 -6.33
CA GLU A 95 20.68 1.49 -5.30
C GLU A 95 21.31 2.65 -4.53
N PRO A 96 20.55 3.73 -4.26
CA PRO A 96 21.02 4.87 -3.49
C PRO A 96 21.08 4.54 -2.00
N THR A 97 22.02 5.15 -1.30
CA THR A 97 22.04 5.14 0.17
C THR A 97 21.01 6.10 0.75
N LEU A 98 20.68 5.94 2.05
CA LEU A 98 19.76 6.87 2.74
C LEU A 98 20.27 8.32 2.73
N GLU A 99 21.58 8.50 2.73
CA GLU A 99 22.22 9.82 2.66
C GLU A 99 21.98 10.47 1.30
N GLU A 100 22.24 9.74 0.24
CA GLU A 100 22.03 10.21 -1.13
C GLU A 100 20.55 10.51 -1.41
N LEU A 101 19.63 9.69 -0.87
CA LEU A 101 18.19 9.95 -0.96
C LEU A 101 17.80 11.21 -0.20
N SER A 102 18.35 11.41 1.00
CA SER A 102 18.08 12.60 1.81
C SER A 102 18.59 13.87 1.11
N GLU A 103 19.79 13.84 0.54
CA GLU A 103 20.34 14.97 -0.22
C GLU A 103 19.54 15.27 -1.49
N LYS A 104 19.13 14.22 -2.23
CA LYS A 104 18.39 14.39 -3.48
C LYS A 104 16.95 14.84 -3.27
N THR A 105 16.28 14.39 -2.20
CA THR A 105 14.87 14.71 -1.93
C THR A 105 14.67 15.89 -1.00
N GLY A 106 15.71 16.27 -0.23
CA GLY A 106 15.62 17.29 0.83
C GLY A 106 14.81 16.83 2.05
N ILE A 107 14.55 15.52 2.20
CA ILE A 107 13.77 14.92 3.27
C ILE A 107 14.72 14.33 4.31
N ARG A 108 14.40 14.45 5.61
CA ARG A 108 15.22 13.88 6.68
C ARG A 108 15.26 12.35 6.61
N LYS A 109 16.38 11.74 7.00
CA LYS A 109 16.60 10.28 6.96
C LYS A 109 15.53 9.52 7.74
N GLU A 110 15.14 10.03 8.91
CA GLU A 110 14.12 9.45 9.77
C GLU A 110 12.74 9.41 9.07
N GLU A 111 12.38 10.48 8.37
CA GLU A 111 11.13 10.57 7.63
C GLU A 111 11.13 9.63 6.41
N ILE A 112 12.28 9.45 5.75
CA ILE A 112 12.43 8.49 4.65
C ILE A 112 12.18 7.08 5.18
N VAL A 113 12.87 6.67 6.24
CA VAL A 113 12.72 5.33 6.84
C VAL A 113 11.27 5.10 7.30
N GLN A 114 10.69 6.08 8.00
CA GLN A 114 9.30 5.99 8.45
C GLN A 114 8.31 5.86 7.29
N SER A 115 8.51 6.60 6.20
CA SER A 115 7.64 6.55 5.03
C SER A 115 7.73 5.23 4.28
N LEU A 116 8.92 4.66 4.16
CA LEU A 116 9.14 3.35 3.54
C LEU A 116 8.54 2.23 4.39
N ALA A 117 8.76 2.24 5.71
CA ALA A 117 8.19 1.27 6.64
C ALA A 117 6.65 1.32 6.67
N ALA A 118 6.06 2.51 6.65
CA ALA A 118 4.61 2.68 6.64
C ALA A 118 3.93 2.21 5.34
N ASN A 119 4.68 2.10 4.25
CA ASN A 119 4.18 1.70 2.93
C ASN A 119 4.52 0.23 2.59
N THR A 120 4.80 -0.59 3.61
CA THR A 120 5.01 -2.03 3.45
C THR A 120 3.67 -2.71 3.13
N GLU A 121 3.69 -3.62 2.17
CA GLU A 121 2.52 -4.43 1.82
C GLU A 121 2.18 -5.40 2.96
N VAL A 122 0.89 -5.62 3.17
CA VAL A 122 0.39 -6.57 4.17
C VAL A 122 0.34 -7.95 3.52
N ASP A 123 1.05 -8.90 4.13
CA ASP A 123 1.04 -10.30 3.68
C ASP A 123 -0.08 -11.10 4.35
N SER A 124 -0.58 -12.13 3.66
CA SER A 124 -1.57 -13.05 4.21
C SER A 124 -0.90 -14.05 5.16
N LEU A 125 -1.49 -14.27 6.33
CA LEU A 125 -1.05 -15.33 7.26
C LEU A 125 -1.16 -16.74 6.67
N TYR A 126 -2.01 -16.92 5.66
CA TYR A 126 -2.17 -18.18 4.94
C TYR A 126 -1.24 -18.33 3.73
N ARG A 127 -0.34 -17.35 3.51
CA ARG A 127 0.64 -17.45 2.45
C ARG A 127 1.55 -18.65 2.70
N SER A 128 1.67 -19.54 1.69
CA SER A 128 2.61 -20.65 1.71
C SER A 128 4.05 -20.14 1.64
N ILE A 129 4.88 -20.62 2.56
CA ILE A 129 6.32 -20.39 2.60
C ILE A 129 7.02 -21.75 2.48
N PRO A 130 8.13 -21.84 1.72
CA PRO A 130 8.92 -23.06 1.69
C PRO A 130 9.47 -23.37 3.08
N GLY A 131 8.95 -24.43 3.69
CA GLY A 131 9.42 -24.93 5.00
C GLY A 131 10.63 -25.83 4.87
N ASN A 132 11.22 -26.16 6.03
CA ASN A 132 12.30 -27.16 6.12
C ASN A 132 11.80 -28.52 5.61
N GLN A 133 12.62 -29.25 4.85
CA GLN A 133 12.36 -30.57 4.29
C GLN A 133 11.27 -30.65 3.20
N GLY A 134 11.00 -29.55 2.45
CA GLY A 134 10.08 -29.60 1.30
C GLY A 134 8.60 -29.62 1.67
N LYS A 135 8.23 -29.41 2.94
CA LYS A 135 6.84 -29.17 3.35
C LYS A 135 6.52 -27.70 3.21
N GLU A 136 5.38 -27.40 2.60
CA GLU A 136 4.82 -26.04 2.62
C GLU A 136 4.22 -25.78 4.01
N ILE A 137 4.63 -24.69 4.63
CA ILE A 137 4.08 -24.18 5.88
C ILE A 137 3.44 -22.81 5.63
N THR A 138 2.46 -22.44 6.42
CA THR A 138 1.86 -21.10 6.32
C THR A 138 2.70 -20.08 7.11
N LEU A 139 2.63 -18.81 6.69
CA LEU A 139 3.28 -17.71 7.43
C LEU A 139 2.81 -17.67 8.89
N GLY A 140 1.52 -17.96 9.13
CA GLY A 140 0.94 -18.00 10.48
C GLY A 140 1.56 -19.07 11.38
N GLU A 141 1.95 -20.23 10.83
CA GLU A 141 2.63 -21.31 11.58
C GLU A 141 4.10 -20.97 11.91
N GLN A 142 4.71 -20.05 11.17
CA GLN A 142 6.08 -19.60 11.43
C GLN A 142 6.15 -18.51 12.50
N ILE A 143 5.05 -17.81 12.75
CA ILE A 143 4.99 -16.73 13.74
C ILE A 143 4.84 -17.39 15.12
N CYS A 144 5.90 -17.34 15.92
CA CYS A 144 5.87 -17.81 17.30
C CYS A 144 5.07 -16.84 18.18
N ASP A 145 4.29 -17.41 19.11
CA ASP A 145 3.74 -16.63 20.20
C ASP A 145 4.87 -16.20 21.15
N ARG A 146 4.93 -14.91 21.47
CA ARG A 146 5.95 -14.37 22.40
C ARG A 146 5.59 -14.58 23.86
N HIS A 147 4.32 -14.84 24.17
CA HIS A 147 3.83 -15.16 25.49
C HIS A 147 3.41 -16.63 25.54
N ASN A 148 4.23 -17.45 26.17
CA ASN A 148 3.88 -18.85 26.44
C ASN A 148 3.18 -18.93 27.81
N GLU A 149 1.88 -18.63 27.84
CA GLU A 149 1.07 -18.72 29.07
C GLU A 149 1.18 -20.11 29.77
N ILE A 150 1.48 -21.15 28.99
CA ILE A 150 1.62 -22.52 29.52
C ILE A 150 2.89 -22.64 30.31
N GLU A 151 4.01 -22.09 29.86
CA GLU A 151 5.28 -22.07 30.63
C GLU A 151 5.14 -21.25 31.90
N GLU A 152 4.57 -20.05 31.82
CA GLU A 152 4.34 -19.19 32.99
C GLU A 152 3.44 -19.89 34.05
N ARG A 153 2.37 -20.56 33.62
CA ARG A 153 1.49 -21.32 34.52
C ARG A 153 2.20 -22.55 35.11
N THR A 154 3.02 -23.24 34.31
CA THR A 154 3.79 -24.41 34.78
C THR A 154 4.81 -24.00 35.82
N ASP A 155 5.51 -22.89 35.58
CA ASP A 155 6.48 -22.34 36.55
C ASP A 155 5.80 -21.89 37.84
N HIS A 156 4.60 -21.29 37.73
CA HIS A 156 3.82 -20.88 38.90
C HIS A 156 3.38 -22.10 39.74
N LEU A 157 2.85 -23.14 39.10
CA LEU A 157 2.46 -24.37 39.77
C LEU A 157 3.67 -25.09 40.43
N PHE A 158 4.83 -25.07 39.77
CA PHE A 158 6.06 -25.64 40.32
C PHE A 158 6.52 -24.85 41.53
N LEU A 159 6.43 -23.53 41.53
CA LEU A 159 6.74 -22.69 42.68
C LEU A 159 5.77 -22.92 43.85
N GLU A 160 4.48 -23.07 43.60
CA GLU A 160 3.47 -23.40 44.62
C GLU A 160 3.77 -24.75 45.27
N GLN A 161 4.08 -25.78 44.46
CA GLN A 161 4.45 -27.10 45.00
C GLN A 161 5.74 -27.08 45.85
N LEU A 162 6.72 -26.28 45.48
CA LEU A 162 7.94 -26.10 46.27
C LEU A 162 7.67 -25.42 47.62
N LEU A 163 6.78 -24.42 47.62
CA LEU A 163 6.39 -23.72 48.86
C LEU A 163 5.58 -24.59 49.81
N ASP A 164 4.74 -25.50 49.29
CA ASP A 164 3.95 -26.42 50.07
C ASP A 164 4.79 -27.57 50.69
N THR A 165 6.02 -27.78 50.17
CA THR A 165 6.95 -28.82 50.66
C THR A 165 7.97 -28.30 51.68
N LEU A 166 8.04 -27.01 51.92
CA LEU A 166 8.88 -26.32 52.89
C LEU A 166 8.15 -26.12 54.22
#